data_e3b888b910ead28408c489206a762862
#
_entry.id   e3b888b910ead28408c489206a762862
#
_cell.length_a   1.000
_cell.length_b   1.000
_cell.length_c   1.000
_cell.angle_alpha   90.00
_cell.angle_beta   90.00
_cell.angle_gamma   90.00
#
_symmetry.space_group_name_H-M   'P 1'
#
loop_
_entity.id
_entity.type
_entity.pdbx_description
1 polymer ?
#
loop_
_entity_poly.entity_id
_entity_poly.type
_entity_poly.pdbx_seq_one_letter_code
_entity_poly.pdbx_strand_id
1 'polypeptide(L)'
;MTNNPIYCAIDTNDIKQALSLIEEIKESIGGIKLGLEFYSHCGIEGINKIKELGLPIFIDLKLFDIPNTAKSALQGLLNLKPEFTTLHISGGSEMIKKCVNVKNSNQSQTNLIGVTVLTSFDEEGIKEVGIHNSIDEQVLILAKLANENNLDGIVCSPQEIRRIKQETENKLKLIVPGIRNIDDDTNDQKRTMNASEAINAGADILAVSYTHLTLPTTSKV
;
A
#
# COMPACT_ATOMS: atom_id res chain seq x y z
N MET A 1 -9.68 -12.98 13.25
CA MET A 1 -9.28 -11.85 12.38
C MET A 1 -10.11 -11.97 11.12
N THR A 2 -10.83 -10.94 10.76
CA THR A 2 -11.65 -10.94 9.54
C THR A 2 -10.73 -11.09 8.33
N ASN A 3 -10.98 -12.11 7.51
CA ASN A 3 -10.21 -12.40 6.29
C ASN A 3 -10.60 -11.40 5.15
N ASN A 4 -10.91 -10.15 5.51
CA ASN A 4 -11.35 -9.12 4.58
C ASN A 4 -10.10 -8.45 3.95
N PRO A 5 -9.88 -8.57 2.64
CA PRO A 5 -8.70 -8.04 1.97
C PRO A 5 -8.75 -6.53 1.71
N ILE A 6 -9.81 -5.84 2.12
CA ILE A 6 -10.03 -4.43 1.79
C ILE A 6 -9.38 -3.52 2.83
N TYR A 7 -8.42 -2.70 2.40
CA TYR A 7 -7.82 -1.64 3.19
C TYR A 7 -8.25 -0.29 2.65
N CYS A 8 -8.97 0.47 3.49
CA CYS A 8 -9.49 1.78 3.10
C CYS A 8 -8.47 2.88 3.35
N ALA A 9 -8.17 3.67 2.32
CA ALA A 9 -7.36 4.86 2.44
C ALA A 9 -8.17 5.99 3.11
N ILE A 10 -7.63 6.51 4.20
CA ILE A 10 -8.18 7.65 4.94
C ILE A 10 -7.32 8.87 4.62
N ASP A 11 -7.65 9.51 3.51
CA ASP A 11 -6.94 10.67 2.99
C ASP A 11 -7.70 11.93 3.47
N THR A 12 -7.34 12.42 4.66
CA THR A 12 -7.87 13.62 5.29
C THR A 12 -6.83 14.25 6.23
N ASN A 13 -6.91 15.55 6.40
CA ASN A 13 -6.05 16.33 7.30
C ASN A 13 -6.67 16.56 8.70
N ASP A 14 -7.89 16.07 8.93
CA ASP A 14 -8.63 16.23 10.19
C ASP A 14 -8.83 14.87 10.88
N ILE A 15 -8.28 14.74 12.08
CA ILE A 15 -8.39 13.53 12.89
C ILE A 15 -9.85 13.19 13.28
N LYS A 16 -10.70 14.19 13.50
CA LYS A 16 -12.11 13.96 13.86
C LYS A 16 -12.88 13.40 12.67
N GLN A 17 -12.62 13.96 11.49
CA GLN A 17 -13.18 13.44 10.25
C GLN A 17 -12.70 12.00 9.99
N ALA A 18 -11.40 11.71 10.17
CA ALA A 18 -10.85 10.37 10.03
C ALA A 18 -11.55 9.36 10.94
N LEU A 19 -11.71 9.69 12.24
CA LEU A 19 -12.39 8.82 13.21
C LEU A 19 -13.85 8.58 12.81
N SER A 20 -14.58 9.61 12.39
CA SER A 20 -15.98 9.48 11.95
C SER A 20 -16.11 8.57 10.74
N LEU A 21 -15.27 8.78 9.72
CA LEU A 21 -15.25 7.95 8.50
C LEU A 21 -14.97 6.48 8.81
N ILE A 22 -13.99 6.22 9.68
CA ILE A 22 -13.62 4.84 10.02
C ILE A 22 -14.75 4.16 10.80
N GLU A 23 -15.40 4.85 11.74
CA GLU A 23 -16.55 4.30 12.46
C GLU A 23 -17.70 3.86 11.53
N GLU A 24 -17.93 4.62 10.43
CA GLU A 24 -18.96 4.29 9.44
C GLU A 24 -18.66 3.01 8.64
N ILE A 25 -17.36 2.74 8.38
CA ILE A 25 -16.96 1.68 7.46
C ILE A 25 -16.30 0.47 8.12
N LYS A 26 -15.95 0.53 9.42
CA LYS A 26 -15.10 -0.45 10.10
C LYS A 26 -15.60 -1.91 9.99
N GLU A 27 -16.92 -2.12 9.90
CA GLU A 27 -17.49 -3.46 9.74
C GLU A 27 -17.34 -4.02 8.31
N SER A 28 -17.02 -3.14 7.33
CA SER A 28 -16.92 -3.50 5.92
C SER A 28 -15.49 -3.65 5.43
N ILE A 29 -14.48 -3.30 6.23
CA ILE A 29 -13.07 -3.31 5.85
C ILE A 29 -12.23 -4.24 6.73
N GLY A 30 -11.09 -4.69 6.20
CA GLY A 30 -10.11 -5.48 6.94
C GLY A 30 -9.04 -4.64 7.62
N GLY A 31 -8.83 -3.41 7.17
CA GLY A 31 -7.83 -2.50 7.73
C GLY A 31 -7.90 -1.08 7.16
N ILE A 32 -7.05 -0.23 7.69
CA ILE A 32 -7.01 1.22 7.40
C ILE A 32 -5.65 1.55 6.82
N LYS A 33 -5.62 2.28 5.70
CA LYS A 33 -4.38 2.83 5.12
C LYS A 33 -4.27 4.33 5.45
N LEU A 34 -3.17 4.70 6.09
CA LEU A 34 -2.82 6.07 6.44
C LEU A 34 -1.64 6.51 5.60
N GLY A 35 -1.88 7.43 4.67
CA GLY A 35 -0.90 7.92 3.71
C GLY A 35 -0.18 9.20 4.17
N LEU A 36 0.56 9.80 3.21
CA LEU A 36 1.35 11.02 3.45
C LEU A 36 0.50 12.20 3.93
N GLU A 37 -0.70 12.41 3.37
CA GLU A 37 -1.58 13.50 3.75
C GLU A 37 -1.95 13.41 5.23
N PHE A 38 -2.50 12.26 5.65
CA PHE A 38 -2.86 12.05 7.05
C PHE A 38 -1.65 12.20 7.98
N TYR A 39 -0.52 11.58 7.63
CA TYR A 39 0.68 11.61 8.47
C TYR A 39 1.25 13.03 8.61
N SER A 40 1.26 13.80 7.52
CA SER A 40 1.80 15.17 7.52
C SER A 40 1.01 16.13 8.40
N HIS A 41 -0.29 15.90 8.59
CA HIS A 41 -1.16 16.76 9.40
C HIS A 41 -1.38 16.21 10.82
N CYS A 42 -1.57 14.90 10.95
CA CYS A 42 -1.95 14.27 12.22
C CYS A 42 -0.79 13.56 12.93
N GLY A 43 0.29 13.27 12.23
CA GLY A 43 1.50 12.67 12.77
C GLY A 43 1.29 11.33 13.50
N ILE A 44 2.25 11.00 14.35
CA ILE A 44 2.24 9.77 15.18
C ILE A 44 1.06 9.78 16.17
N GLU A 45 0.72 10.94 16.72
CA GLU A 45 -0.41 11.07 17.65
C GLU A 45 -1.74 10.72 16.97
N GLY A 46 -1.94 11.17 15.73
CA GLY A 46 -3.10 10.78 14.93
C GLY A 46 -3.17 9.29 14.69
N ILE A 47 -2.05 8.66 14.31
CA ILE A 47 -1.99 7.19 14.14
C ILE A 47 -2.36 6.47 15.43
N ASN A 48 -1.85 6.91 16.59
CA ASN A 48 -2.17 6.28 17.87
C ASN A 48 -3.66 6.37 18.20
N LYS A 49 -4.34 7.49 17.92
CA LYS A 49 -5.79 7.60 18.08
C LYS A 49 -6.57 6.65 17.17
N ILE A 50 -6.14 6.51 15.91
CA ILE A 50 -6.77 5.55 14.98
C ILE A 50 -6.59 4.10 15.45
N LYS A 51 -5.43 3.76 16.04
CA LYS A 51 -5.18 2.41 16.59
C LYS A 51 -6.16 2.00 17.68
N GLU A 52 -6.71 2.94 18.43
CA GLU A 52 -7.69 2.67 19.49
C GLU A 52 -8.98 2.03 18.95
N LEU A 53 -9.25 2.19 17.64
CA LEU A 53 -10.38 1.57 16.96
C LEU A 53 -10.19 0.05 16.70
N GLY A 54 -8.99 -0.50 16.94
CA GLY A 54 -8.71 -1.93 16.92
C GLY A 54 -8.55 -2.56 15.54
N LEU A 55 -8.59 -1.77 14.45
CA LEU A 55 -8.36 -2.27 13.09
C LEU A 55 -6.86 -2.34 12.75
N PRO A 56 -6.45 -3.29 11.90
CA PRO A 56 -5.11 -3.33 11.34
C PRO A 56 -4.76 -2.03 10.61
N ILE A 57 -3.52 -1.53 10.79
CA ILE A 57 -3.06 -0.29 10.17
C ILE A 57 -1.99 -0.57 9.12
N PHE A 58 -2.17 0.04 7.97
CA PHE A 58 -1.20 0.14 6.90
C PHE A 58 -0.65 1.58 6.86
N ILE A 59 0.63 1.77 7.23
CA ILE A 59 1.31 3.07 7.14
C ILE A 59 1.98 3.19 5.77
N ASP A 60 1.42 4.03 4.89
CA ASP A 60 1.83 4.15 3.49
C ASP A 60 2.61 5.45 3.22
N LEU A 61 3.84 5.55 3.75
CA LEU A 61 4.70 6.72 3.61
C LEU A 61 5.73 6.60 2.49
N LYS A 62 5.85 5.43 1.87
CA LYS A 62 6.72 5.17 0.73
C LYS A 62 8.16 5.64 0.96
N LEU A 63 8.79 5.17 2.07
CA LEU A 63 10.14 5.59 2.48
C LEU A 63 11.12 5.49 1.31
N PHE A 64 11.76 6.60 0.99
CA PHE A 64 12.76 6.69 -0.07
C PHE A 64 13.82 7.72 0.30
N ASP A 65 14.95 7.24 0.77
CA ASP A 65 16.05 8.07 1.26
C ASP A 65 17.37 7.27 1.22
N ILE A 66 18.48 7.86 1.60
CA ILE A 66 19.72 7.12 1.79
C ILE A 66 19.51 5.99 2.82
N PRO A 67 20.22 4.85 2.68
CA PRO A 67 19.92 3.63 3.41
C PRO A 67 19.83 3.77 4.93
N ASN A 68 20.68 4.59 5.56
CA ASN A 68 20.65 4.80 7.01
C ASN A 68 19.44 5.62 7.47
N THR A 69 19.03 6.62 6.71
CA THR A 69 17.86 7.46 7.02
C THR A 69 16.59 6.65 6.88
N ALA A 70 16.42 5.91 5.76
CA ALA A 70 15.26 5.03 5.56
C ALA A 70 15.14 3.98 6.68
N LYS A 71 16.26 3.33 7.06
CA LYS A 71 16.33 2.42 8.21
C LYS A 71 15.85 3.08 9.51
N SER A 72 16.33 4.27 9.82
CA SER A 72 16.01 4.98 11.07
C SER A 72 14.55 5.43 11.10
N ALA A 73 14.01 5.90 9.96
CA ALA A 73 12.60 6.23 9.81
C ALA A 73 11.73 4.99 10.02
N LEU A 74 12.08 3.86 9.37
CA LEU A 74 11.37 2.61 9.56
C LEU A 74 11.37 2.16 11.03
N GLN A 75 12.50 2.25 11.72
CA GLN A 75 12.59 1.88 13.14
C GLN A 75 11.60 2.66 14.01
N GLY A 76 11.40 3.95 13.73
CA GLY A 76 10.37 4.77 14.37
C GLY A 76 8.95 4.26 14.08
N LEU A 77 8.67 3.91 12.82
CA LEU A 77 7.36 3.39 12.42
C LEU A 77 7.06 2.01 13.02
N LEU A 78 8.05 1.14 13.17
CA LEU A 78 7.86 -0.19 13.77
C LEU A 78 7.38 -0.13 15.23
N ASN A 79 7.66 0.94 15.97
CA ASN A 79 7.13 1.15 17.32
C ASN A 79 5.60 1.31 17.34
N LEU A 80 5.00 1.73 16.24
CA LEU A 80 3.55 1.83 16.08
C LEU A 80 2.90 0.47 15.79
N LYS A 81 3.71 -0.57 15.51
CA LYS A 81 3.28 -1.93 15.18
C LYS A 81 2.23 -1.97 14.05
N PRO A 82 2.46 -1.30 12.91
CA PRO A 82 1.56 -1.41 11.78
C PRO A 82 1.58 -2.83 11.21
N GLU A 83 0.50 -3.25 10.56
CA GLU A 83 0.49 -4.52 9.83
C GLU A 83 1.33 -4.43 8.55
N PHE A 84 1.23 -3.29 7.85
CA PHE A 84 2.00 -3.00 6.64
C PHE A 84 2.67 -1.63 6.73
N THR A 85 3.84 -1.50 6.10
CA THR A 85 4.45 -0.21 5.80
C THR A 85 5.22 -0.27 4.48
N THR A 86 5.34 0.86 3.79
CA THR A 86 5.92 0.92 2.44
C THR A 86 7.29 1.57 2.39
N LEU A 87 8.09 1.09 1.43
CA LEU A 87 9.33 1.72 0.98
C LEU A 87 9.45 1.61 -0.53
N HIS A 88 10.12 2.55 -1.20
CA HIS A 88 10.38 2.46 -2.63
C HIS A 88 11.50 1.46 -2.93
N ILE A 89 11.23 0.51 -3.86
CA ILE A 89 12.23 -0.46 -4.31
C ILE A 89 13.35 0.23 -5.09
N SER A 90 13.05 1.35 -5.75
CA SER A 90 14.03 2.19 -6.46
C SER A 90 15.15 2.75 -5.56
N GLY A 91 15.01 2.67 -4.23
CA GLY A 91 16.09 2.96 -3.28
C GLY A 91 17.24 1.93 -3.30
N GLY A 92 17.07 0.82 -4.03
CA GLY A 92 18.08 -0.19 -4.27
C GLY A 92 18.27 -1.18 -3.13
N SER A 93 19.07 -2.23 -3.42
CA SER A 93 19.29 -3.36 -2.50
C SER A 93 19.84 -2.94 -1.14
N GLU A 94 20.70 -1.94 -1.08
CA GLU A 94 21.31 -1.53 0.20
C GLU A 94 20.25 -0.94 1.14
N MET A 95 19.39 -0.05 0.65
CA MET A 95 18.29 0.52 1.43
C MET A 95 17.33 -0.57 1.91
N ILE A 96 16.91 -1.47 1.00
CA ILE A 96 16.00 -2.57 1.31
C ILE A 96 16.59 -3.48 2.38
N LYS A 97 17.83 -3.94 2.22
CA LYS A 97 18.52 -4.81 3.18
C LYS A 97 18.61 -4.19 4.58
N LYS A 98 18.93 -2.89 4.67
CA LYS A 98 18.97 -2.20 5.97
C LYS A 98 17.57 -2.14 6.63
N CYS A 99 16.52 -1.92 5.85
CA CYS A 99 15.15 -1.94 6.35
C CYS A 99 14.71 -3.34 6.79
N VAL A 100 14.98 -4.37 6.02
CA VAL A 100 14.69 -5.77 6.38
C VAL A 100 15.46 -6.17 7.64
N ASN A 101 16.74 -5.81 7.74
CA ASN A 101 17.56 -6.12 8.91
C ASN A 101 17.02 -5.46 10.19
N VAL A 102 16.57 -4.20 10.13
CA VAL A 102 16.00 -3.54 11.31
C VAL A 102 14.66 -4.15 11.72
N LYS A 103 13.80 -4.52 10.77
CA LYS A 103 12.57 -5.28 11.03
C LYS A 103 12.89 -6.57 11.79
N ASN A 104 13.83 -7.37 11.26
CA ASN A 104 14.21 -8.67 11.84
C ASN A 104 14.83 -8.53 13.22
N SER A 105 15.75 -7.56 13.40
CA SER A 105 16.40 -7.29 14.68
C SER A 105 15.41 -6.86 15.78
N ASN A 106 14.32 -6.18 15.40
CA ASN A 106 13.25 -5.81 16.31
C ASN A 106 12.17 -6.92 16.47
N GLN A 107 12.34 -8.07 15.80
CA GLN A 107 11.35 -9.16 15.79
C GLN A 107 9.93 -8.66 15.41
N SER A 108 9.88 -7.65 14.55
CA SER A 108 8.62 -7.01 14.17
C SER A 108 7.80 -7.90 13.23
N GLN A 109 6.48 -7.98 13.48
CA GLN A 109 5.53 -8.68 12.62
C GLN A 109 5.03 -7.80 11.46
N THR A 110 5.46 -6.55 11.38
CA THR A 110 5.12 -5.64 10.28
C THR A 110 5.59 -6.20 8.95
N ASN A 111 4.71 -6.23 7.95
CA ASN A 111 5.10 -6.58 6.59
C ASN A 111 5.70 -5.35 5.89
N LEU A 112 6.90 -5.50 5.34
CA LEU A 112 7.54 -4.46 4.53
C LEU A 112 7.13 -4.62 3.06
N ILE A 113 6.47 -3.61 2.53
CA ILE A 113 5.88 -3.61 1.19
C ILE A 113 6.68 -2.67 0.29
N GLY A 114 7.25 -3.23 -0.77
CA GLY A 114 7.99 -2.47 -1.76
C GLY A 114 7.07 -1.78 -2.76
N VAL A 115 7.26 -0.48 -2.97
CA VAL A 115 6.57 0.26 -4.05
C VAL A 115 7.35 0.08 -5.33
N THR A 116 6.69 -0.39 -6.39
CA THR A 116 7.25 -0.55 -7.74
C THR A 116 7.16 0.78 -8.50
N VAL A 117 6.44 0.82 -9.63
CA VAL A 117 6.14 2.03 -10.37
C VAL A 117 4.80 2.59 -9.89
N LEU A 118 4.75 3.88 -9.57
CA LEU A 118 3.50 4.53 -9.15
C LEU A 118 2.43 4.40 -10.25
N THR A 119 1.21 4.09 -9.87
CA THR A 119 0.09 3.87 -10.81
C THR A 119 -0.35 5.13 -11.56
N SER A 120 0.14 6.30 -11.16
CA SER A 120 -0.03 7.57 -11.86
C SER A 120 0.89 7.75 -13.08
N PHE A 121 2.00 6.98 -13.17
CA PHE A 121 2.87 7.02 -14.34
C PHE A 121 2.24 6.32 -15.55
N ASP A 122 2.47 6.92 -16.70
CA ASP A 122 2.35 6.30 -18.02
C ASP A 122 3.73 6.15 -18.68
N GLU A 123 3.75 5.63 -19.92
CA GLU A 123 4.98 5.37 -20.67
C GLU A 123 5.79 6.64 -21.01
N GLU A 124 5.18 7.81 -21.00
CA GLU A 124 5.87 9.08 -21.19
C GLU A 124 6.45 9.58 -19.87
N GLY A 125 5.65 9.62 -18.80
CA GLY A 125 6.09 10.08 -17.50
C GLY A 125 7.24 9.28 -16.91
N ILE A 126 7.30 7.95 -17.15
CA ILE A 126 8.42 7.13 -16.66
C ILE A 126 9.74 7.47 -17.36
N LYS A 127 9.69 7.90 -18.63
CA LYS A 127 10.87 8.35 -19.39
C LYS A 127 11.41 9.70 -18.91
N GLU A 128 10.53 10.59 -18.44
CA GLU A 128 10.93 11.88 -17.88
C GLU A 128 11.87 11.75 -16.68
N VAL A 129 11.73 10.66 -15.92
CA VAL A 129 12.62 10.35 -14.78
C VAL A 129 13.81 9.45 -15.16
N GLY A 130 14.09 9.31 -16.47
CA GLY A 130 15.27 8.62 -16.99
C GLY A 130 15.15 7.10 -17.06
N ILE A 131 13.96 6.54 -16.94
CA ILE A 131 13.72 5.10 -17.06
C ILE A 131 13.28 4.81 -18.51
N HIS A 132 14.07 4.01 -19.22
CA HIS A 132 13.85 3.71 -20.64
C HIS A 132 13.14 2.37 -20.88
N ASN A 133 13.00 1.54 -19.87
CA ASN A 133 12.19 0.32 -19.92
C ASN A 133 10.70 0.69 -20.04
N SER A 134 9.90 -0.18 -20.61
CA SER A 134 8.44 -0.09 -20.47
C SER A 134 8.05 -0.20 -18.98
N ILE A 135 6.86 0.29 -18.62
CA ILE A 135 6.36 0.17 -17.24
C ILE A 135 6.35 -1.28 -16.80
N ASP A 136 5.86 -2.19 -17.64
CA ASP A 136 5.78 -3.61 -17.35
C ASP A 136 7.15 -4.23 -17.07
N GLU A 137 8.16 -3.91 -17.87
CA GLU A 137 9.54 -4.37 -17.67
C GLU A 137 10.13 -3.81 -16.38
N GLN A 138 9.93 -2.51 -16.12
CA GLN A 138 10.42 -1.86 -14.92
C GLN A 138 9.79 -2.43 -13.65
N VAL A 139 8.49 -2.69 -13.67
CA VAL A 139 7.79 -3.34 -12.54
C VAL A 139 8.37 -4.72 -12.26
N LEU A 140 8.65 -5.52 -13.29
CA LEU A 140 9.24 -6.85 -13.09
C LEU A 140 10.67 -6.80 -12.53
N ILE A 141 11.49 -5.86 -13.02
CA ILE A 141 12.84 -5.63 -12.46
C ILE A 141 12.73 -5.32 -10.96
N LEU A 142 11.84 -4.41 -10.60
CA LEU A 142 11.64 -4.04 -9.20
C LEU A 142 11.03 -5.19 -8.37
N ALA A 143 10.09 -5.95 -8.89
CA ALA A 143 9.51 -7.10 -8.21
C ALA A 143 10.56 -8.21 -7.94
N LYS A 144 11.45 -8.48 -8.89
CA LYS A 144 12.59 -9.41 -8.69
C LYS A 144 13.53 -8.90 -7.63
N LEU A 145 13.87 -7.61 -7.66
CA LEU A 145 14.73 -6.97 -6.66
C LEU A 145 14.12 -7.04 -5.24
N ALA A 146 12.80 -6.86 -5.13
CA ALA A 146 12.07 -7.01 -3.87
C ALA A 146 12.15 -8.44 -3.33
N ASN A 147 11.89 -9.44 -4.18
CA ASN A 147 11.95 -10.86 -3.84
C ASN A 147 13.36 -11.29 -3.41
N GLU A 148 14.41 -10.90 -4.15
CA GLU A 148 15.80 -11.18 -3.85
C GLU A 148 16.28 -10.57 -2.52
N ASN A 149 15.66 -9.46 -2.10
CA ASN A 149 16.00 -8.77 -0.85
C ASN A 149 15.00 -9.05 0.29
N ASN A 150 14.15 -10.07 0.14
CA ASN A 150 13.25 -10.57 1.18
C ASN A 150 12.25 -9.52 1.68
N LEU A 151 11.68 -8.69 0.80
CA LEU A 151 10.48 -7.94 1.14
C LEU A 151 9.28 -8.89 1.27
N ASP A 152 8.34 -8.55 2.12
CA ASP A 152 7.17 -9.40 2.38
C ASP A 152 6.11 -9.28 1.26
N GLY A 153 6.16 -8.19 0.49
CA GLY A 153 5.23 -7.95 -0.61
C GLY A 153 5.56 -6.68 -1.38
N ILE A 154 4.73 -6.37 -2.36
CA ILE A 154 4.85 -5.17 -3.19
C ILE A 154 3.50 -4.52 -3.46
N VAL A 155 3.54 -3.21 -3.78
CA VAL A 155 2.41 -2.51 -4.40
C VAL A 155 2.58 -2.60 -5.91
N CYS A 156 1.55 -3.03 -6.62
CA CYS A 156 1.53 -3.12 -8.09
C CYS A 156 0.14 -2.76 -8.64
N SER A 157 0.06 -2.45 -9.93
CA SER A 157 -1.23 -2.24 -10.57
C SER A 157 -1.98 -3.58 -10.79
N PRO A 158 -3.32 -3.53 -10.97
CA PRO A 158 -4.09 -4.73 -11.24
C PRO A 158 -3.63 -5.52 -12.47
N GLN A 159 -3.13 -4.84 -13.49
CA GLN A 159 -2.71 -5.44 -14.76
C GLN A 159 -1.45 -6.30 -14.62
N GLU A 160 -0.62 -6.04 -13.62
CA GLU A 160 0.69 -6.66 -13.40
C GLU A 160 0.61 -7.94 -12.53
N ILE A 161 -0.51 -8.17 -11.84
CA ILE A 161 -0.68 -9.22 -10.80
C ILE A 161 -0.21 -10.59 -11.30
N ARG A 162 -0.77 -11.09 -12.40
CA ARG A 162 -0.50 -12.45 -12.90
C ARG A 162 0.96 -12.65 -13.25
N ARG A 163 1.55 -11.65 -13.93
CA ARG A 163 2.95 -11.72 -14.35
C ARG A 163 3.90 -11.68 -13.17
N ILE A 164 3.63 -10.82 -12.17
CA ILE A 164 4.44 -10.77 -10.96
C ILE A 164 4.35 -12.09 -10.18
N LYS A 165 3.15 -12.62 -9.97
CA LYS A 165 2.98 -13.92 -9.27
C LYS A 165 3.76 -15.04 -9.94
N GLN A 166 3.76 -15.09 -11.27
CA GLN A 166 4.53 -16.08 -12.04
C GLN A 166 6.05 -15.89 -11.86
N GLU A 167 6.55 -14.66 -12.03
CA GLU A 167 7.99 -14.36 -12.01
C GLU A 167 8.60 -14.40 -10.60
N THR A 168 7.80 -14.25 -9.54
CA THR A 168 8.23 -14.31 -8.14
C THR A 168 7.82 -15.59 -7.43
N GLU A 169 7.34 -16.60 -8.15
CA GLU A 169 6.91 -17.89 -7.59
C GLU A 169 5.89 -17.76 -6.46
N ASN A 170 4.99 -16.78 -6.53
CA ASN A 170 4.00 -16.44 -5.51
C ASN A 170 4.57 -16.11 -4.11
N LYS A 171 5.82 -15.72 -4.00
CA LYS A 171 6.46 -15.43 -2.70
C LYS A 171 6.08 -14.06 -2.12
N LEU A 172 5.71 -13.10 -2.99
CA LEU A 172 5.36 -11.76 -2.57
C LEU A 172 3.85 -11.59 -2.38
N LYS A 173 3.46 -10.94 -1.29
CA LYS A 173 2.10 -10.42 -1.14
C LYS A 173 1.88 -9.26 -2.11
N LEU A 174 0.73 -9.22 -2.76
CA LEU A 174 0.39 -8.16 -3.70
C LEU A 174 -0.67 -7.24 -3.09
N ILE A 175 -0.30 -5.97 -2.89
CA ILE A 175 -1.22 -4.91 -2.48
C ILE A 175 -1.57 -4.11 -3.73
N VAL A 176 -2.85 -4.05 -4.06
CA VAL A 176 -3.32 -3.54 -5.34
C VAL A 176 -4.22 -2.33 -5.12
N PRO A 177 -3.73 -1.12 -5.45
CA PRO A 177 -4.56 0.09 -5.56
C PRO A 177 -5.28 0.13 -6.92
N GLY A 178 -6.03 1.21 -7.18
CA GLY A 178 -6.69 1.40 -8.47
C GLY A 178 -7.90 0.50 -8.68
N ILE A 179 -8.52 0.05 -7.60
CA ILE A 179 -9.76 -0.71 -7.66
C ILE A 179 -10.93 0.24 -7.89
N ARG A 180 -11.74 -0.03 -8.90
CA ARG A 180 -12.90 0.77 -9.30
C ARG A 180 -14.08 -0.14 -9.66
N ASN A 181 -15.28 0.35 -9.43
CA ASN A 181 -16.47 -0.24 -10.04
C ASN A 181 -16.55 0.21 -11.51
N ILE A 182 -17.42 -0.47 -12.29
CA ILE A 182 -17.55 -0.22 -13.74
C ILE A 182 -17.98 1.23 -14.04
N ASP A 183 -18.73 1.85 -13.13
CA ASP A 183 -19.31 3.18 -13.28
C ASP A 183 -18.49 4.29 -12.57
N ASP A 184 -17.34 3.95 -11.95
CA ASP A 184 -16.54 4.92 -11.21
C ASP A 184 -15.60 5.72 -12.13
N ASP A 185 -15.40 7.01 -11.82
CA ASP A 185 -14.38 7.83 -12.47
C ASP A 185 -12.97 7.32 -12.15
N THR A 186 -12.09 7.29 -13.15
CA THR A 186 -10.70 6.83 -13.00
C THR A 186 -9.82 7.79 -12.21
N ASN A 187 -10.19 9.08 -12.13
CA ASN A 187 -9.41 10.16 -11.51
C ASN A 187 -7.92 10.11 -11.92
N ASP A 188 -7.01 10.08 -10.94
CA ASP A 188 -5.56 10.00 -11.11
C ASP A 188 -5.02 8.56 -11.35
N GLN A 189 -5.90 7.54 -11.32
CA GLN A 189 -5.53 6.13 -11.54
C GLN A 189 -5.71 5.74 -13.00
N LYS A 190 -4.61 5.55 -13.73
CA LYS A 190 -4.64 5.22 -15.17
C LYS A 190 -4.82 3.72 -15.47
N ARG A 191 -4.60 2.85 -14.46
CA ARG A 191 -4.62 1.38 -14.60
C ARG A 191 -5.52 0.78 -13.53
N THR A 192 -6.80 0.52 -13.87
CA THR A 192 -7.86 0.10 -12.95
C THR A 192 -8.42 -1.28 -13.28
N MET A 193 -9.08 -1.91 -12.29
CA MET A 193 -9.76 -3.21 -12.39
C MET A 193 -10.84 -3.28 -11.30
N ASN A 194 -11.87 -4.12 -11.45
CA ASN A 194 -12.82 -4.35 -10.36
C ASN A 194 -12.24 -5.27 -9.26
N ALA A 195 -12.83 -5.21 -8.06
CA ALA A 195 -12.33 -5.91 -6.89
C ALA A 195 -12.30 -7.45 -7.07
N SER A 196 -13.35 -8.02 -7.63
CA SER A 196 -13.45 -9.48 -7.84
C SER A 196 -12.41 -9.98 -8.83
N GLU A 197 -12.20 -9.25 -9.93
CA GLU A 197 -11.17 -9.58 -10.92
C GLU A 197 -9.77 -9.51 -10.32
N ALA A 198 -9.46 -8.48 -9.52
CA ALA A 198 -8.16 -8.33 -8.88
C ALA A 198 -7.87 -9.48 -7.90
N ILE A 199 -8.83 -9.87 -7.06
CA ILE A 199 -8.70 -11.02 -6.16
C ILE A 199 -8.51 -12.32 -6.95
N ASN A 200 -9.33 -12.55 -7.98
CA ASN A 200 -9.21 -13.75 -8.84
C ASN A 200 -7.87 -13.78 -9.61
N ALA A 201 -7.28 -12.63 -9.90
CA ALA A 201 -5.96 -12.54 -10.52
C ALA A 201 -4.83 -12.84 -9.51
N GLY A 202 -5.08 -12.78 -8.20
CA GLY A 202 -4.13 -13.11 -7.14
C GLY A 202 -3.72 -11.92 -6.26
N ALA A 203 -4.50 -10.83 -6.21
CA ALA A 203 -4.29 -9.77 -5.23
C ALA A 203 -4.53 -10.30 -3.81
N ASP A 204 -3.63 -10.00 -2.89
CA ASP A 204 -3.77 -10.38 -1.48
C ASP A 204 -4.51 -9.30 -0.68
N ILE A 205 -4.29 -8.02 -1.04
CA ILE A 205 -4.90 -6.84 -0.41
C ILE A 205 -5.35 -5.86 -1.49
N LEU A 206 -6.53 -5.28 -1.30
CA LEU A 206 -7.07 -4.21 -2.13
C LEU A 206 -7.00 -2.89 -1.36
N ALA A 207 -6.25 -1.91 -1.89
CA ALA A 207 -6.21 -0.56 -1.33
C ALA A 207 -7.23 0.32 -2.05
N VAL A 208 -8.34 0.64 -1.37
CA VAL A 208 -9.45 1.41 -1.92
C VAL A 208 -9.54 2.79 -1.27
N SER A 209 -10.06 3.79 -1.99
CA SER A 209 -10.42 5.07 -1.39
C SER A 209 -11.81 4.98 -0.74
N TYR A 210 -12.01 5.75 0.33
CA TYR A 210 -13.32 5.87 0.98
C TYR A 210 -14.45 6.23 -0.01
N THR A 211 -14.18 7.10 -0.97
CA THR A 211 -15.16 7.54 -1.97
C THR A 211 -15.66 6.43 -2.89
N HIS A 212 -14.96 5.28 -2.92
CA HIS A 212 -15.32 4.11 -3.75
C HIS A 212 -15.91 2.95 -2.94
N LEU A 213 -16.08 3.13 -1.62
CA LEU A 213 -16.86 2.22 -0.81
C LEU A 213 -18.34 2.63 -0.93
N THR A 214 -19.10 1.90 -1.76
CA THR A 214 -20.56 2.02 -1.74
C THR A 214 -21.04 1.47 -0.41
N LEU A 215 -21.30 2.36 0.54
CA LEU A 215 -22.04 2.00 1.75
C LEU A 215 -23.43 1.53 1.31
N PRO A 216 -23.96 0.42 1.86
CA PRO A 216 -25.33 0.05 1.59
C PRO A 216 -26.19 1.24 2.02
N THR A 217 -26.83 1.90 1.04
CA THR A 217 -27.85 2.89 1.31
C THR A 217 -28.95 2.17 2.07
N THR A 218 -29.01 2.36 3.38
CA THR A 218 -30.19 2.00 4.15
C THR A 218 -31.33 2.84 3.59
N SER A 219 -32.10 2.24 2.68
CA SER A 219 -33.40 2.76 2.33
C SER A 219 -34.19 2.83 3.62
N LYS A 220 -34.31 4.04 4.17
CA LYS A 220 -35.31 4.29 5.20
C LYS A 220 -36.66 4.11 4.52
N VAL A 221 -37.32 3.03 4.88
CA VAL A 221 -38.76 2.88 4.71
C VAL A 221 -39.46 3.72 5.77
#